data_f18e861164d43eee7b81f50609555311
#
_entry.id   f18e861164d43eee7b81f50609555311
#
_cell.length_a   1.000
_cell.length_b   1.000
_cell.length_c   1.000
_cell.angle_alpha   90.00
_cell.angle_beta   90.00
_cell.angle_gamma   90.00
#
_symmetry.space_group_name_H-M   'P 1'
#
loop_
_entity.id
_entity.type
_entity.pdbx_description
1 polymer ?
#
loop_
_entity_poly.entity_id
_entity_poly.type
_entity_poly.pdbx_seq_one_letter_code
_entity_poly.pdbx_strand_id
1 'polypeptide(L)'
;MNPRQFKKILNQVPADYYHRGVKTNFFQKYWHEKKWRVLKEFMGKTSGSLLDIGCADGTTTSQIQKFYPSLEITAIDYYQKAIKYAKATKPRINFLVADAHKLPFKNKSFDTVTAIEVLEHLDNPKKSLFEIYRVLKNKGQLIVVQDTDSLLFKSIWWFWTRWKGSVWNGSHINCYSTKGLIRLIKQTGFKVKESRYTNWKMEIFIKARKT
;
A
#
# COMPACT_ATOMS: atom_id res chain seq x y z
N MET A 1 9.48 11.65 11.37
CA MET A 1 10.21 10.52 12.03
C MET A 1 11.47 10.25 11.24
N ASN A 2 12.57 9.86 11.92
CA ASN A 2 13.82 9.46 11.25
C ASN A 2 13.63 8.04 10.65
N PRO A 3 14.13 7.73 9.42
CA PRO A 3 14.11 6.39 8.82
C PRO A 3 14.63 5.27 9.72
N ARG A 4 15.61 5.58 10.59
CA ARG A 4 16.12 4.63 11.60
C ARG A 4 15.06 4.25 12.64
N GLN A 5 14.16 5.16 12.99
CA GLN A 5 13.09 4.91 13.95
C GLN A 5 11.98 4.04 13.34
N PHE A 6 11.60 4.27 12.08
CA PHE A 6 10.66 3.42 11.37
C PHE A 6 11.18 1.98 11.22
N LYS A 7 12.46 1.82 10.91
CA LYS A 7 13.11 0.50 10.87
C LYS A 7 13.06 -0.23 12.23
N LYS A 8 13.17 0.49 13.34
CA LYS A 8 13.02 -0.10 14.69
C LYS A 8 11.58 -0.60 14.91
N ILE A 9 10.58 0.17 14.46
CA ILE A 9 9.16 -0.23 14.52
C ILE A 9 8.95 -1.52 13.70
N LEU A 10 9.37 -1.55 12.44
CA LEU A 10 9.25 -2.73 11.58
C LEU A 10 9.87 -3.99 12.20
N ASN A 11 11.03 -3.87 12.84
CA ASN A 11 11.68 -5.01 13.49
C ASN A 11 10.88 -5.62 14.65
N GLN A 12 9.94 -4.88 15.24
CA GLN A 12 9.05 -5.35 16.30
C GLN A 12 7.75 -5.95 15.76
N VAL A 13 7.38 -5.65 14.50
CA VAL A 13 6.17 -6.17 13.86
C VAL A 13 6.37 -7.65 13.55
N PRO A 14 5.44 -8.55 13.93
CA PRO A 14 5.48 -9.94 13.50
C PRO A 14 5.46 -10.06 11.97
N ALA A 15 6.21 -11.03 11.44
CA ALA A 15 6.30 -11.24 10.00
C ALA A 15 4.96 -11.57 9.31
N ASP A 16 3.99 -12.10 10.06
CA ASP A 16 2.65 -12.53 9.65
C ASP A 16 1.54 -11.62 10.20
N TYR A 17 1.87 -10.38 10.53
CA TYR A 17 1.00 -9.46 11.27
C TYR A 17 -0.40 -9.34 10.67
N TYR A 18 -0.49 -9.02 9.39
CA TYR A 18 -1.78 -8.84 8.70
C TYR A 18 -2.50 -10.16 8.49
N HIS A 19 -1.76 -11.22 8.12
CA HIS A 19 -2.33 -12.55 7.95
C HIS A 19 -2.99 -13.05 9.24
N ARG A 20 -2.28 -12.95 10.36
CA ARG A 20 -2.79 -13.32 11.67
C ARG A 20 -3.95 -12.42 12.08
N GLY A 21 -3.82 -11.12 11.89
CA GLY A 21 -4.85 -10.15 12.25
C GLY A 21 -6.18 -10.41 11.54
N VAL A 22 -6.15 -10.66 10.24
CA VAL A 22 -7.37 -11.01 9.47
C VAL A 22 -7.97 -12.34 9.92
N LYS A 23 -7.16 -13.30 10.36
CA LYS A 23 -7.68 -14.60 10.84
C LYS A 23 -8.26 -14.57 12.25
N THR A 24 -7.69 -13.78 13.15
CA THR A 24 -7.99 -13.88 14.59
C THR A 24 -8.70 -12.65 15.16
N ASN A 25 -8.76 -11.55 14.43
CA ASN A 25 -9.38 -10.31 14.90
C ASN A 25 -10.54 -9.90 13.98
N PHE A 26 -11.77 -9.96 14.51
CA PHE A 26 -12.99 -9.64 13.77
C PHE A 26 -12.96 -8.22 13.16
N PHE A 27 -12.49 -7.22 13.90
CA PHE A 27 -12.43 -5.83 13.40
C PHE A 27 -11.41 -5.67 12.28
N GLN A 28 -10.22 -6.28 12.41
CA GLN A 28 -9.22 -6.27 11.34
C GLN A 28 -9.73 -7.00 10.10
N LYS A 29 -10.38 -8.17 10.28
CA LYS A 29 -11.02 -8.91 9.19
C LYS A 29 -12.02 -8.04 8.44
N TYR A 30 -13.00 -7.46 9.17
CA TYR A 30 -14.04 -6.60 8.60
C TYR A 30 -13.42 -5.41 7.83
N TRP A 31 -12.42 -4.73 8.43
CA TRP A 31 -11.73 -3.60 7.82
C TRP A 31 -11.04 -3.97 6.52
N HIS A 32 -10.27 -5.06 6.52
CA HIS A 32 -9.57 -5.53 5.33
C HIS A 32 -10.52 -6.05 4.24
N GLU A 33 -11.54 -6.82 4.59
CA GLU A 33 -12.52 -7.33 3.61
C GLU A 33 -13.26 -6.20 2.90
N LYS A 34 -13.65 -5.16 3.64
CA LYS A 34 -14.25 -3.95 3.06
C LYS A 34 -13.28 -3.22 2.13
N LYS A 35 -12.04 -3.03 2.58
CA LYS A 35 -10.96 -2.44 1.76
C LYS A 35 -10.75 -3.23 0.48
N TRP A 36 -10.65 -4.55 0.54
CA TRP A 36 -10.43 -5.41 -0.64
C TRP A 36 -11.61 -5.36 -1.63
N ARG A 37 -12.84 -5.26 -1.16
CA ARG A 37 -14.01 -5.10 -2.02
C ARG A 37 -13.93 -3.81 -2.82
N VAL A 38 -13.66 -2.70 -2.14
CA VAL A 38 -13.50 -1.40 -2.79
C VAL A 38 -12.29 -1.40 -3.72
N LEU A 39 -11.18 -2.02 -3.31
CA LEU A 39 -9.97 -2.15 -4.15
C LEU A 39 -10.29 -2.87 -5.46
N LYS A 40 -11.05 -3.99 -5.41
CA LYS A 40 -11.48 -4.71 -6.61
C LYS A 40 -12.30 -3.83 -7.55
N GLU A 41 -13.29 -3.09 -7.02
CA GLU A 41 -14.08 -2.15 -7.81
C GLU A 41 -13.20 -1.06 -8.43
N PHE A 42 -12.28 -0.50 -7.63
CA PHE A 42 -11.39 0.59 -8.05
C PHE A 42 -10.40 0.17 -9.13
N MET A 43 -9.85 -1.04 -9.02
CA MET A 43 -8.96 -1.60 -10.03
C MET A 43 -9.70 -1.85 -11.34
N GLY A 44 -10.98 -2.27 -11.29
CA GLY A 44 -11.81 -2.53 -12.47
C GLY A 44 -11.24 -3.67 -13.33
N LYS A 45 -11.35 -3.55 -14.65
CA LYS A 45 -10.71 -4.49 -15.57
C LYS A 45 -9.21 -4.26 -15.59
N THR A 46 -8.47 -5.14 -14.94
CA THR A 46 -7.00 -5.09 -14.81
C THR A 46 -6.42 -6.40 -15.35
N SER A 47 -5.39 -6.30 -16.17
CA SER A 47 -4.66 -7.41 -16.79
C SER A 47 -3.19 -7.06 -16.97
N GLY A 48 -2.37 -8.05 -17.35
CA GLY A 48 -0.94 -7.89 -17.57
C GLY A 48 -0.12 -7.94 -16.28
N SER A 49 0.83 -7.02 -16.12
CA SER A 49 1.78 -7.00 -15.01
C SER A 49 1.41 -5.99 -13.93
N LEU A 50 1.45 -6.42 -12.67
CA LEU A 50 1.18 -5.59 -11.50
C LEU A 50 2.38 -5.56 -10.57
N LEU A 51 2.74 -4.35 -10.12
CA LEU A 51 3.68 -4.15 -9.00
C LEU A 51 2.90 -3.68 -7.76
N ASP A 52 3.01 -4.45 -6.67
CA ASP A 52 2.48 -4.06 -5.36
C ASP A 52 3.61 -3.56 -4.47
N ILE A 53 3.56 -2.29 -4.09
CA ILE A 53 4.59 -1.63 -3.27
C ILE A 53 4.13 -1.60 -1.82
N GLY A 54 5.02 -2.01 -0.88
CA GLY A 54 4.69 -2.10 0.54
C GLY A 54 3.77 -3.28 0.86
N CYS A 55 4.03 -4.43 0.24
CA CYS A 55 3.17 -5.61 0.32
C CYS A 55 3.16 -6.30 1.69
N ALA A 56 4.04 -5.91 2.62
CA ALA A 56 4.21 -6.55 3.93
C ALA A 56 4.27 -8.09 3.83
N ASP A 57 3.39 -8.80 4.55
CA ASP A 57 3.28 -10.27 4.52
C ASP A 57 2.53 -10.84 3.30
N GLY A 58 2.18 -9.98 2.33
CA GLY A 58 1.49 -10.34 1.10
C GLY A 58 0.01 -10.69 1.27
N THR A 59 -0.61 -10.37 2.40
CA THR A 59 -2.03 -10.68 2.65
C THR A 59 -2.95 -9.98 1.65
N THR A 60 -2.78 -8.67 1.44
CA THR A 60 -3.55 -7.92 0.44
C THR A 60 -3.16 -8.31 -0.98
N THR A 61 -1.86 -8.50 -1.26
CA THR A 61 -1.38 -8.95 -2.57
C THR A 61 -1.99 -10.29 -2.98
N SER A 62 -2.08 -11.24 -2.05
CA SER A 62 -2.72 -12.54 -2.32
C SER A 62 -4.22 -12.43 -2.60
N GLN A 63 -4.88 -11.44 -2.01
CA GLN A 63 -6.29 -11.15 -2.31
C GLN A 63 -6.45 -10.53 -3.70
N ILE A 64 -5.54 -9.66 -4.13
CA ILE A 64 -5.49 -9.15 -5.51
C ILE A 64 -5.32 -10.31 -6.49
N GLN A 65 -4.39 -11.24 -6.23
CA GLN A 65 -4.19 -12.44 -7.07
C GLN A 65 -5.45 -13.32 -7.18
N LYS A 66 -6.24 -13.44 -6.11
CA LYS A 66 -7.52 -14.16 -6.16
C LYS A 66 -8.57 -13.45 -7.02
N PHE A 67 -8.61 -12.12 -6.98
CA PHE A 67 -9.53 -11.34 -7.81
C PHE A 67 -9.14 -11.34 -9.29
N TYR A 68 -7.84 -11.43 -9.57
CA TYR A 68 -7.25 -11.35 -10.90
C TYR A 68 -6.22 -12.48 -11.10
N PRO A 69 -6.68 -13.73 -11.30
CA PRO A 69 -5.79 -14.90 -11.36
C PRO A 69 -4.75 -14.87 -12.50
N SER A 70 -5.04 -14.11 -13.57
CA SER A 70 -4.18 -13.95 -14.75
C SER A 70 -3.13 -12.84 -14.61
N LEU A 71 -3.13 -12.06 -13.52
CA LEU A 71 -2.12 -11.04 -13.32
C LEU A 71 -0.76 -11.65 -12.99
N GLU A 72 0.27 -11.14 -13.64
CA GLU A 72 1.67 -11.36 -13.25
C GLU A 72 2.03 -10.37 -12.14
N ILE A 73 2.00 -10.84 -10.88
CA ILE A 73 2.21 -9.97 -9.73
C ILE A 73 3.65 -10.06 -9.22
N THR A 74 4.31 -8.93 -9.19
CA THR A 74 5.53 -8.68 -8.42
C THR A 74 5.17 -7.81 -7.22
N ALA A 75 5.65 -8.16 -6.04
CA ALA A 75 5.35 -7.44 -4.81
C ALA A 75 6.65 -7.14 -4.04
N ILE A 76 6.77 -5.92 -3.55
CA ILE A 76 7.98 -5.48 -2.84
C ILE A 76 7.65 -4.90 -1.47
N ASP A 77 8.58 -5.13 -0.55
CA ASP A 77 8.60 -4.46 0.75
C ASP A 77 10.04 -4.30 1.22
N TYR A 78 10.29 -3.30 2.05
CA TYR A 78 11.59 -3.12 2.71
C TYR A 78 11.79 -4.09 3.87
N TYR A 79 10.70 -4.62 4.46
CA TYR A 79 10.71 -5.51 5.63
C TYR A 79 11.02 -6.95 5.25
N GLN A 80 12.30 -7.33 5.33
CA GLN A 80 12.82 -8.64 4.90
C GLN A 80 12.12 -9.83 5.57
N LYS A 81 11.74 -9.74 6.87
CA LYS A 81 11.07 -10.84 7.58
C LYS A 81 9.68 -11.12 6.99
N ALA A 82 8.91 -10.05 6.68
CA ALA A 82 7.61 -10.18 6.06
C ALA A 82 7.72 -10.78 4.64
N ILE A 83 8.69 -10.33 3.84
CA ILE A 83 8.96 -10.90 2.51
C ILE A 83 9.34 -12.39 2.60
N LYS A 84 10.16 -12.78 3.57
CA LYS A 84 10.49 -14.21 3.78
C LYS A 84 9.24 -15.03 4.06
N TYR A 85 8.35 -14.54 4.93
CA TYR A 85 7.07 -15.17 5.23
C TYR A 85 6.15 -15.23 3.99
N ALA A 86 6.03 -14.13 3.25
CA ALA A 86 5.21 -14.05 2.05
C ALA A 86 5.65 -15.07 0.98
N LYS A 87 6.95 -15.16 0.71
CA LYS A 87 7.52 -16.16 -0.23
C LYS A 87 7.16 -17.60 0.16
N ALA A 88 7.30 -17.94 1.45
CA ALA A 88 7.02 -19.28 1.94
C ALA A 88 5.54 -19.68 1.85
N THR A 89 4.63 -18.70 1.96
CA THR A 89 3.18 -18.95 2.07
C THR A 89 2.38 -18.65 0.80
N LYS A 90 2.97 -17.95 -0.17
CA LYS A 90 2.26 -17.47 -1.39
C LYS A 90 3.14 -17.61 -2.64
N PRO A 91 3.45 -18.87 -3.06
CA PRO A 91 4.47 -19.16 -4.09
C PRO A 91 4.12 -18.66 -5.51
N ARG A 92 2.88 -18.28 -5.76
CA ARG A 92 2.45 -17.78 -7.08
C ARG A 92 2.79 -16.30 -7.31
N ILE A 93 3.27 -15.59 -6.29
CA ILE A 93 3.58 -14.16 -6.36
C ILE A 93 5.09 -13.99 -6.25
N ASN A 94 5.65 -13.14 -7.10
CA ASN A 94 7.08 -12.81 -7.05
C ASN A 94 7.33 -11.73 -5.99
N PHE A 95 7.83 -12.14 -4.81
CA PHE A 95 8.15 -11.22 -3.71
C PHE A 95 9.62 -10.85 -3.69
N LEU A 96 9.95 -9.55 -3.52
CA LEU A 96 11.31 -9.05 -3.45
C LEU A 96 11.47 -8.06 -2.29
N VAL A 97 12.64 -8.07 -1.66
CA VAL A 97 13.04 -6.99 -0.74
C VAL A 97 13.55 -5.83 -1.58
N ALA A 98 12.90 -4.67 -1.52
CA ALA A 98 13.31 -3.50 -2.28
C ALA A 98 12.87 -2.20 -1.60
N ASP A 99 13.58 -1.10 -1.96
CA ASP A 99 13.26 0.25 -1.52
C ASP A 99 12.35 0.94 -2.56
N ALA A 100 11.22 1.46 -2.10
CA ALA A 100 10.27 2.20 -2.94
C ALA A 100 10.87 3.49 -3.54
N HIS A 101 11.95 4.03 -2.95
CA HIS A 101 12.66 5.21 -3.45
C HIS A 101 13.65 4.90 -4.58
N LYS A 102 13.94 3.60 -4.83
CA LYS A 102 14.83 3.13 -5.90
C LYS A 102 14.38 1.75 -6.36
N LEU A 103 13.38 1.71 -7.22
CA LEU A 103 12.79 0.47 -7.71
C LEU A 103 13.74 -0.29 -8.64
N PRO A 104 14.03 -1.59 -8.39
CA PRO A 104 14.98 -2.38 -9.17
C PRO A 104 14.37 -2.91 -10.48
N PHE A 105 13.57 -2.09 -11.16
CA PHE A 105 12.87 -2.45 -12.38
C PHE A 105 13.19 -1.48 -13.50
N LYS A 106 13.12 -1.97 -14.74
CA LYS A 106 13.26 -1.15 -15.95
C LYS A 106 12.11 -0.16 -16.10
N ASN A 107 12.32 0.89 -16.88
CA ASN A 107 11.25 1.81 -17.24
C ASN A 107 10.12 1.06 -17.95
N LYS A 108 8.87 1.49 -17.74
CA LYS A 108 7.68 0.97 -18.44
C LYS A 108 7.53 -0.55 -18.35
N SER A 109 7.75 -1.12 -17.16
CA SER A 109 7.65 -2.57 -16.90
C SER A 109 6.25 -3.03 -16.52
N PHE A 110 5.44 -2.16 -15.88
CA PHE A 110 4.18 -2.56 -15.27
C PHE A 110 2.97 -1.85 -15.87
N ASP A 111 1.87 -2.59 -16.02
CA ASP A 111 0.58 -2.05 -16.44
C ASP A 111 -0.15 -1.37 -15.27
N THR A 112 0.00 -1.93 -14.08
CA THR A 112 -0.61 -1.42 -12.84
C THR A 112 0.42 -1.39 -11.71
N VAL A 113 0.36 -0.32 -10.90
CA VAL A 113 1.06 -0.25 -9.60
C VAL A 113 0.05 0.02 -8.51
N THR A 114 0.14 -0.74 -7.41
CA THR A 114 -0.60 -0.50 -6.18
C THR A 114 0.36 -0.02 -5.08
N ALA A 115 -0.09 0.97 -4.30
CA ALA A 115 0.59 1.45 -3.09
C ALA A 115 -0.49 1.63 -2.01
N ILE A 116 -0.62 0.63 -1.13
CA ILE A 116 -1.71 0.51 -0.17
C ILE A 116 -1.14 0.68 1.23
N GLU A 117 -1.46 1.80 1.90
CA GLU A 117 -0.94 2.16 3.23
C GLU A 117 0.60 2.18 3.25
N VAL A 118 1.21 2.92 2.32
CA VAL A 118 2.67 2.98 2.14
C VAL A 118 3.20 4.41 2.17
N LEU A 119 2.58 5.33 1.42
CA LEU A 119 3.14 6.67 1.20
C LEU A 119 3.29 7.47 2.50
N GLU A 120 2.45 7.21 3.49
CA GLU A 120 2.49 7.81 4.83
C GLU A 120 3.72 7.37 5.65
N HIS A 121 4.31 6.23 5.30
CA HIS A 121 5.47 5.66 5.98
C HIS A 121 6.81 6.02 5.32
N LEU A 122 6.77 6.61 4.12
CA LEU A 122 7.97 6.97 3.37
C LEU A 122 8.51 8.34 3.80
N ASP A 123 9.82 8.48 3.90
CA ASP A 123 10.47 9.77 4.20
C ASP A 123 10.43 10.73 3.01
N ASN A 124 10.44 10.20 1.79
CA ASN A 124 10.32 10.98 0.55
C ASN A 124 9.31 10.35 -0.44
N PRO A 125 8.00 10.44 -0.17
CA PRO A 125 6.97 9.84 -1.03
C PRO A 125 6.95 10.43 -2.45
N LYS A 126 7.41 11.67 -2.63
CA LYS A 126 7.55 12.28 -3.97
C LYS A 126 8.57 11.53 -4.82
N LYS A 127 9.70 11.15 -4.24
CA LYS A 127 10.73 10.35 -4.94
C LYS A 127 10.16 8.97 -5.33
N SER A 128 9.44 8.32 -4.42
CA SER A 128 8.80 7.03 -4.72
C SER A 128 7.74 7.16 -5.82
N LEU A 129 6.95 8.21 -5.82
CA LEU A 129 5.99 8.48 -6.90
C LEU A 129 6.65 8.70 -8.25
N PHE A 130 7.84 9.34 -8.32
CA PHE A 130 8.61 9.42 -9.56
C PHE A 130 9.12 8.05 -10.02
N GLU A 131 9.58 7.20 -9.11
CA GLU A 131 9.97 5.82 -9.44
C GLU A 131 8.78 5.00 -9.92
N ILE A 132 7.61 5.13 -9.27
CA ILE A 132 6.35 4.52 -9.73
C ILE A 132 6.00 5.01 -11.14
N TYR A 133 6.09 6.31 -11.38
CA TYR A 133 5.85 6.87 -12.70
C TYR A 133 6.81 6.30 -13.75
N ARG A 134 8.09 6.17 -13.41
CA ARG A 134 9.12 5.60 -14.30
C ARG A 134 8.82 4.18 -14.70
N VAL A 135 8.48 3.30 -13.74
CA VAL A 135 8.27 1.88 -13.99
C VAL A 135 6.91 1.55 -14.61
N LEU A 136 5.92 2.42 -14.51
CA LEU A 136 4.63 2.27 -15.18
C LEU A 136 4.77 2.44 -16.69
N LYS A 137 4.10 1.59 -17.45
CA LYS A 137 3.90 1.74 -18.90
C LYS A 137 3.10 3.02 -19.20
N ASN A 138 3.18 3.50 -20.43
CA ASN A 138 2.33 4.60 -20.89
C ASN A 138 0.86 4.20 -20.73
N LYS A 139 0.02 5.12 -20.26
CA LYS A 139 -1.39 4.86 -19.89
C LYS A 139 -1.58 3.85 -18.73
N GLY A 140 -0.50 3.35 -18.11
CA GLY A 140 -0.56 2.49 -16.93
C GLY A 140 -1.26 3.19 -15.76
N GLN A 141 -1.83 2.40 -14.86
CA GLN A 141 -2.59 2.93 -13.73
C GLN A 141 -1.84 2.80 -12.40
N LEU A 142 -2.00 3.82 -11.58
CA LEU A 142 -1.59 3.82 -10.18
C LEU A 142 -2.84 3.80 -9.30
N ILE A 143 -2.89 2.88 -8.35
CA ILE A 143 -3.89 2.82 -7.29
C ILE A 143 -3.18 3.12 -5.97
N VAL A 144 -3.60 4.19 -5.30
CA VAL A 144 -3.15 4.55 -3.95
C VAL A 144 -4.30 4.37 -2.98
N VAL A 145 -4.05 3.72 -1.87
CA VAL A 145 -4.97 3.67 -0.72
C VAL A 145 -4.21 4.16 0.49
N GLN A 146 -4.80 5.09 1.22
CA GLN A 146 -4.15 5.69 2.39
C GLN A 146 -5.17 6.10 3.43
N ASP A 147 -4.78 6.05 4.68
CA ASP A 147 -5.53 6.65 5.78
C ASP A 147 -5.60 8.17 5.64
N THR A 148 -6.72 8.74 6.05
CA THR A 148 -6.94 10.19 5.96
C THR A 148 -6.54 10.89 7.27
N ASP A 149 -6.48 12.21 7.20
CA ASP A 149 -6.29 13.10 8.37
C ASP A 149 -7.60 13.41 9.12
N SER A 150 -8.68 12.64 8.89
CA SER A 150 -9.97 12.86 9.54
C SER A 150 -9.87 12.74 11.07
N LEU A 151 -10.64 13.58 11.79
CA LEU A 151 -10.68 13.53 13.25
C LEU A 151 -11.07 12.16 13.77
N LEU A 152 -12.02 11.50 13.09
CA LEU A 152 -12.47 10.15 13.46
C LEU A 152 -11.31 9.14 13.36
N PHE A 153 -10.55 9.17 12.24
CA PHE A 153 -9.39 8.29 12.10
C PHE A 153 -8.35 8.58 13.20
N LYS A 154 -8.00 9.85 13.41
CA LYS A 154 -7.02 10.24 14.44
C LYS A 154 -7.43 9.76 15.83
N SER A 155 -8.71 9.86 16.19
CA SER A 155 -9.22 9.41 17.48
C SER A 155 -9.14 7.89 17.62
N ILE A 156 -9.62 7.13 16.62
CA ILE A 156 -9.56 5.66 16.61
C ILE A 156 -8.11 5.19 16.64
N TRP A 157 -7.23 5.78 15.81
CA TRP A 157 -5.80 5.45 15.77
C TRP A 157 -5.11 5.72 17.09
N TRP A 158 -5.42 6.84 17.74
CA TRP A 158 -4.87 7.20 19.05
C TRP A 158 -5.22 6.15 20.12
N PHE A 159 -6.49 5.71 20.20
CA PHE A 159 -6.90 4.64 21.10
C PHE A 159 -6.27 3.30 20.73
N TRP A 160 -6.31 2.94 19.47
CA TRP A 160 -5.82 1.65 19.01
C TRP A 160 -4.32 1.47 19.23
N THR A 161 -3.52 2.49 18.93
CA THR A 161 -2.06 2.46 19.15
C THR A 161 -1.64 2.47 20.60
N ARG A 162 -2.54 2.83 21.54
CA ARG A 162 -2.30 2.72 22.98
C ARG A 162 -2.69 1.36 23.56
N TRP A 163 -3.35 0.53 22.78
CA TRP A 163 -3.83 -0.78 23.21
C TRP A 163 -3.27 -1.90 22.31
N LYS A 164 -4.04 -2.37 21.32
CA LYS A 164 -3.68 -3.54 20.49
C LYS A 164 -2.68 -3.24 19.38
N GLY A 165 -2.58 -1.99 18.95
CA GLY A 165 -1.72 -1.53 17.86
C GLY A 165 -0.48 -0.77 18.34
N SER A 166 -0.04 -0.98 19.58
CA SER A 166 1.07 -0.22 20.19
C SER A 166 2.36 -0.27 19.38
N VAL A 167 2.61 -1.35 18.67
CA VAL A 167 3.77 -1.50 17.77
C VAL A 167 3.80 -0.46 16.65
N TRP A 168 2.62 0.09 16.26
CA TRP A 168 2.49 1.10 15.20
C TRP A 168 2.51 2.54 15.72
N ASN A 169 2.69 2.74 17.02
CA ASN A 169 2.72 4.08 17.58
C ASN A 169 3.87 4.89 16.95
N GLY A 170 3.51 6.03 16.35
CA GLY A 170 4.45 6.90 15.65
C GLY A 170 4.91 6.38 14.27
N SER A 171 4.26 5.39 13.66
CA SER A 171 4.63 4.87 12.33
C SER A 171 4.27 5.80 11.16
N HIS A 172 3.26 6.65 11.31
CA HIS A 172 2.88 7.62 10.28
C HIS A 172 3.83 8.80 10.28
N ILE A 173 4.71 8.87 9.28
CA ILE A 173 5.68 9.95 9.09
C ILE A 173 4.99 11.15 8.44
N ASN A 174 4.10 10.88 7.49
CA ASN A 174 3.40 11.88 6.70
C ASN A 174 1.89 11.74 6.86
N CYS A 175 1.26 12.74 7.46
CA CYS A 175 -0.20 12.86 7.52
C CYS A 175 -0.67 13.79 6.41
N TYR A 176 -0.93 13.24 5.23
CA TYR A 176 -1.44 14.04 4.12
C TYR A 176 -2.94 14.26 4.26
N SER A 177 -3.39 15.51 4.09
CA SER A 177 -4.78 15.73 3.71
C SER A 177 -5.02 15.14 2.32
N THR A 178 -6.25 14.71 2.03
CA THR A 178 -6.60 14.17 0.70
C THR A 178 -6.23 15.13 -0.44
N LYS A 179 -6.45 16.44 -0.26
CA LYS A 179 -6.05 17.47 -1.24
C LYS A 179 -4.53 17.51 -1.41
N GLY A 180 -3.77 17.38 -0.31
CA GLY A 180 -2.30 17.35 -0.33
C GLY A 180 -1.77 16.13 -1.08
N LEU A 181 -2.32 14.95 -0.81
CA LEU A 181 -1.95 13.70 -1.49
C LEU A 181 -2.26 13.76 -3.00
N ILE A 182 -3.45 14.22 -3.38
CA ILE A 182 -3.81 14.40 -4.79
C ILE A 182 -2.87 15.39 -5.49
N ARG A 183 -2.52 16.49 -4.82
CA ARG A 183 -1.56 17.47 -5.35
C ARG A 183 -0.19 16.83 -5.56
N LEU A 184 0.29 16.07 -4.59
CA LEU A 184 1.57 15.38 -4.66
C LEU A 184 1.60 14.40 -5.86
N ILE A 185 0.56 13.59 -6.04
CA ILE A 185 0.43 12.66 -7.17
C ILE A 185 0.44 13.41 -8.50
N LYS A 186 -0.31 14.52 -8.61
CA LYS A 186 -0.33 15.35 -9.84
C LYS A 186 1.03 15.98 -10.15
N GLN A 187 1.77 16.43 -9.14
CA GLN A 187 3.11 17.04 -9.30
C GLN A 187 4.15 16.05 -9.83
N THR A 188 3.90 14.75 -9.75
CA THR A 188 4.78 13.71 -10.31
C THR A 188 4.38 13.23 -11.70
N GLY A 189 3.47 13.96 -12.38
CA GLY A 189 3.09 13.71 -13.77
C GLY A 189 1.83 12.85 -13.96
N PHE A 190 1.22 12.38 -12.87
CA PHE A 190 0.00 11.58 -12.97
C PHE A 190 -1.25 12.43 -13.20
N LYS A 191 -2.18 11.89 -13.99
CA LYS A 191 -3.54 12.40 -14.09
C LYS A 191 -4.47 11.62 -13.18
N VAL A 192 -4.93 12.24 -12.08
CA VAL A 192 -5.93 11.62 -11.19
C VAL A 192 -7.25 11.48 -11.93
N LYS A 193 -7.81 10.27 -11.93
CA LYS A 193 -9.05 9.90 -12.63
C LYS A 193 -10.24 9.81 -11.70
N GLU A 194 -10.00 9.25 -10.52
CA GLU A 194 -11.04 8.99 -9.53
C GLU A 194 -10.45 9.08 -8.13
N SER A 195 -11.26 9.54 -7.17
CA SER A 195 -10.97 9.42 -5.76
C SER A 195 -12.25 9.12 -4.99
N ARG A 196 -12.17 8.23 -3.99
CA ARG A 196 -13.32 7.79 -3.21
C ARG A 196 -12.94 7.60 -1.75
N TYR A 197 -13.70 8.17 -0.85
CA TYR A 197 -13.60 7.88 0.56
C TYR A 197 -14.31 6.59 0.94
N THR A 198 -13.74 5.87 1.89
CA THR A 198 -14.35 4.70 2.52
C THR A 198 -14.27 4.80 4.04
N ASN A 199 -14.89 3.85 4.74
CA ASN A 199 -14.82 3.74 6.20
C ASN A 199 -15.08 5.09 6.92
N TRP A 200 -16.23 5.73 6.62
CA TRP A 200 -16.59 7.05 7.18
C TRP A 200 -15.51 8.12 6.95
N LYS A 201 -14.93 8.16 5.76
CA LYS A 201 -13.85 9.05 5.36
C LYS A 201 -12.51 8.81 6.08
N MET A 202 -12.33 7.66 6.70
CA MET A 202 -11.04 7.31 7.34
C MET A 202 -10.00 6.81 6.34
N GLU A 203 -10.43 6.32 5.18
CA GLU A 203 -9.54 5.91 4.08
C GLU A 203 -9.91 6.63 2.79
N ILE A 204 -8.91 6.91 1.96
CA ILE A 204 -9.04 7.46 0.61
C ILE A 204 -8.42 6.50 -0.41
N PHE A 205 -9.20 6.19 -1.44
CA PHE A 205 -8.75 5.50 -2.64
C PHE A 205 -8.54 6.51 -3.75
N ILE A 206 -7.41 6.45 -4.42
CA ILE A 206 -7.07 7.33 -5.55
C ILE A 206 -6.63 6.47 -6.73
N LYS A 207 -7.29 6.64 -7.86
CA LYS A 207 -6.89 6.08 -9.15
C LYS A 207 -6.28 7.17 -10.00
N ALA A 208 -5.05 6.96 -10.46
CA ALA A 208 -4.36 7.88 -11.35
C ALA A 208 -3.80 7.12 -12.56
N ARG A 209 -3.54 7.83 -13.65
CA ARG A 209 -2.92 7.29 -14.85
C ARG A 209 -1.66 8.05 -15.22
N LYS A 210 -0.67 7.32 -15.70
CA LYS A 210 0.47 7.88 -16.39
C LYS A 210 0.01 8.45 -17.74
N THR A 211 0.33 9.71 -18.00
CA THR A 211 0.08 10.40 -19.27
C THR A 211 1.10 9.99 -20.32
#